data_c099989fda085914ea733c992a16cf29
#
_entry.id   c099989fda085914ea733c992a16cf29
#
_cell.length_a   1.000
_cell.length_b   1.000
_cell.length_c   1.000
_cell.angle_alpha   90.00
_cell.angle_beta   90.00
_cell.angle_gamma   90.00
#
_symmetry.space_group_name_H-M   'P 1'
#
loop_
_entity.id
_entity.type
_entity.pdbx_description
1 polymer ?
#
loop_
_entity_poly.entity_id
_entity_poly.type
_entity_poly.pdbx_seq_one_letter_code
_entity_poly.pdbx_strand_id
1 'polypeptide(L)'
;NVLEWFKNSGYEFKYDKEAISGASENGHVNVLEWFKNSEYEFKYDEAAIGSASKYGYIYVLEWFKNSGYVFKYEKQNVIKLATLVENTGVLDWFKNNEYI
;
A
#
# COMPACT_ATOMS: atom_id res chain seq x y z
N ASN A 1 11.30 -8.33 -14.98
CA ASN A 1 11.50 -8.44 -13.54
C ASN A 1 11.03 -9.80 -13.03
N VAL A 2 11.21 -10.08 -11.76
CA VAL A 2 10.86 -11.39 -11.17
C VAL A 2 9.38 -11.70 -11.34
N LEU A 3 8.50 -10.72 -11.16
CA LEU A 3 7.06 -10.90 -11.27
C LEU A 3 6.67 -11.25 -12.71
N GLU A 4 7.25 -10.58 -13.68
CA GLU A 4 7.02 -10.87 -15.09
C GLU A 4 7.53 -12.28 -15.47
N TRP A 5 8.66 -12.67 -14.89
CA TRP A 5 9.21 -14.00 -15.10
C TRP A 5 8.24 -15.08 -14.63
N PHE A 6 7.69 -14.95 -13.42
CA PHE A 6 6.69 -15.89 -12.91
C PHE A 6 5.46 -15.97 -13.81
N LYS A 7 4.96 -14.80 -14.24
CA LYS A 7 3.78 -14.72 -15.09
C LYS A 7 4.01 -15.44 -16.43
N ASN A 8 5.19 -15.26 -17.02
CA ASN A 8 5.50 -15.75 -18.36
C ASN A 8 6.07 -17.17 -18.38
N SER A 9 6.51 -17.71 -17.26
CA SER A 9 7.16 -19.02 -17.18
C SER A 9 6.20 -20.20 -17.20
N GLY A 10 4.91 -19.96 -17.03
CA GLY A 10 3.91 -21.02 -16.94
C GLY A 10 3.73 -21.61 -15.57
N TYR A 11 4.52 -21.18 -14.60
CA TYR A 11 4.29 -21.57 -13.21
C TYR A 11 3.07 -20.86 -12.65
N GLU A 12 2.39 -21.52 -11.72
CA GLU A 12 1.28 -20.90 -11.01
C GLU A 12 1.80 -19.77 -10.14
N PHE A 13 1.37 -18.55 -10.41
CA PHE A 13 1.74 -17.37 -9.63
C PHE A 13 0.61 -17.06 -8.68
N LYS A 14 0.84 -17.34 -7.41
CA LYS A 14 -0.13 -17.06 -6.35
C LYS A 14 0.32 -15.87 -5.52
N TYR A 15 -0.63 -15.01 -5.21
CA TYR A 15 -0.40 -13.92 -4.27
C TYR A 15 -1.70 -13.65 -3.52
N ASP A 16 -1.58 -12.97 -2.41
CA ASP A 16 -2.72 -12.53 -1.60
C ASP A 16 -2.48 -11.08 -1.12
N LYS A 17 -3.32 -10.63 -0.19
CA LYS A 17 -3.21 -9.28 0.37
C LYS A 17 -1.87 -9.01 1.05
N GLU A 18 -1.13 -10.04 1.46
CA GLU A 18 0.18 -9.87 2.08
C GLU A 18 1.23 -9.41 1.09
N ALA A 19 1.11 -9.75 -0.18
CA ALA A 19 2.00 -9.26 -1.23
C ALA A 19 1.87 -7.73 -1.36
N ILE A 20 0.64 -7.23 -1.33
CA ILE A 20 0.36 -5.80 -1.41
C ILE A 20 0.82 -5.09 -0.13
N SER A 21 0.56 -5.69 1.04
CA SER A 21 1.02 -5.13 2.31
C SER A 21 2.54 -5.08 2.40
N GLY A 22 3.22 -6.13 1.93
CA GLY A 22 4.68 -6.17 1.89
C GLY A 22 5.27 -5.11 0.98
N ALA A 23 4.69 -4.92 -0.21
CA ALA A 23 5.12 -3.87 -1.13
C ALA A 23 4.93 -2.48 -0.50
N SER A 24 3.80 -2.27 0.18
CA SER A 24 3.49 -1.01 0.86
C SER A 24 4.43 -0.74 2.03
N GLU A 25 4.74 -1.76 2.81
CA GLU A 25 5.66 -1.68 3.95
C GLU A 25 7.08 -1.31 3.52
N ASN A 26 7.48 -1.73 2.32
CA ASN A 26 8.82 -1.48 1.79
C ASN A 26 8.85 -0.31 0.79
N GLY A 27 7.74 0.37 0.57
CA GLY A 27 7.69 1.52 -0.30
C GLY A 27 7.80 1.21 -1.79
N HIS A 28 7.45 0.01 -2.20
CA HIS A 28 7.61 -0.45 -3.58
C HIS A 28 6.39 -0.13 -4.45
N VAL A 29 6.23 1.14 -4.81
CA VAL A 29 5.12 1.59 -5.67
C VAL A 29 5.12 0.90 -7.03
N ASN A 30 6.30 0.62 -7.59
CA ASN A 30 6.40 -0.09 -8.87
C ASN A 30 5.78 -1.50 -8.81
N VAL A 31 5.87 -2.17 -7.66
CA VAL A 31 5.22 -3.47 -7.46
C VAL A 31 3.69 -3.30 -7.41
N LEU A 32 3.22 -2.26 -6.72
CA LEU A 32 1.79 -1.93 -6.66
C LEU A 32 1.23 -1.66 -8.06
N GLU A 33 1.95 -0.89 -8.88
CA GLU A 33 1.57 -0.62 -10.26
C GLU A 33 1.53 -1.90 -11.09
N TRP A 34 2.52 -2.77 -10.88
CA TRP A 34 2.55 -4.04 -11.60
C TRP A 34 1.29 -4.87 -11.32
N PHE A 35 0.90 -5.01 -10.05
CA PHE A 35 -0.30 -5.76 -9.69
C PHE A 35 -1.57 -5.10 -10.23
N LYS A 36 -1.64 -3.76 -10.19
CA LYS A 36 -2.80 -3.04 -10.73
C LYS A 36 -2.98 -3.29 -12.23
N ASN A 37 -1.88 -3.34 -12.98
CA ASN A 37 -1.90 -3.51 -14.43
C ASN A 37 -1.89 -4.97 -14.88
N SER A 38 -1.77 -5.91 -13.95
CA SER A 38 -1.79 -7.35 -14.26
C SER A 38 -3.22 -7.85 -14.42
N GLU A 39 -3.34 -9.13 -14.82
CA GLU A 39 -4.63 -9.80 -14.90
C GLU A 39 -5.06 -10.37 -13.54
N TYR A 40 -4.22 -10.23 -12.52
CA TYR A 40 -4.50 -10.70 -11.17
C TYR A 40 -5.42 -9.72 -10.44
N GLU A 41 -6.27 -10.26 -9.57
CA GLU A 41 -7.11 -9.43 -8.71
C GLU A 41 -6.23 -8.67 -7.72
N PHE A 42 -6.46 -7.35 -7.58
CA PHE A 42 -5.71 -6.52 -6.63
C PHE A 42 -6.35 -6.66 -5.24
N LYS A 43 -5.72 -7.48 -4.40
CA LYS A 43 -6.22 -7.78 -3.06
C LYS A 43 -5.42 -7.02 -2.01
N TYR A 44 -6.10 -6.18 -1.21
CA TYR A 44 -5.45 -5.53 -0.07
C TYR A 44 -6.47 -5.21 1.01
N ASP A 45 -5.97 -4.95 2.20
CA ASP A 45 -6.78 -4.50 3.34
C ASP A 45 -6.10 -3.32 4.03
N GLU A 46 -6.58 -2.95 5.22
CA GLU A 46 -6.07 -1.80 5.99
C GLU A 46 -4.59 -1.94 6.37
N ALA A 47 -4.03 -3.15 6.32
CA ALA A 47 -2.63 -3.37 6.67
C ALA A 47 -1.67 -2.64 5.72
N ALA A 48 -2.03 -2.53 4.44
CA ALA A 48 -1.18 -1.83 3.46
C ALA A 48 -1.04 -0.35 3.81
N ILE A 49 -2.15 0.32 4.09
CA ILE A 49 -2.14 1.74 4.46
C ILE A 49 -1.48 1.92 5.84
N GLY A 50 -1.77 1.02 6.78
CA GLY A 50 -1.16 1.05 8.11
C GLY A 50 0.35 0.92 8.05
N SER A 51 0.87 -0.02 7.26
CA SER A 51 2.31 -0.22 7.09
C SER A 51 2.99 0.98 6.43
N ALA A 52 2.40 1.53 5.38
CA ALA A 52 2.92 2.72 4.73
C ALA A 52 2.95 3.91 5.70
N SER A 53 1.93 4.05 6.53
CA SER A 53 1.84 5.11 7.54
C SER A 53 2.92 4.94 8.61
N LYS A 54 3.12 3.72 9.09
CA LYS A 54 4.12 3.40 10.11
C LYS A 54 5.54 3.75 9.64
N TYR A 55 5.85 3.44 8.38
CA TYR A 55 7.19 3.65 7.85
C TYR A 55 7.35 4.98 7.10
N GLY A 56 6.32 5.82 7.05
CA GLY A 56 6.40 7.16 6.49
C GLY A 56 6.41 7.22 4.97
N TYR A 57 5.91 6.22 4.29
CA TYR A 57 5.90 6.17 2.82
C TYR A 57 4.70 6.94 2.25
N ILE A 58 4.77 8.26 2.30
CA ILE A 58 3.70 9.16 1.83
C ILE A 58 3.36 8.90 0.36
N TYR A 59 4.36 8.62 -0.47
CA TYR A 59 4.12 8.33 -1.89
C TYR A 59 3.30 7.05 -2.11
N VAL A 60 3.38 6.07 -1.20
CA VAL A 60 2.52 4.90 -1.23
C VAL A 60 1.07 5.30 -0.93
N LEU A 61 0.89 6.16 0.07
CA LEU A 61 -0.44 6.69 0.42
C LEU A 61 -1.05 7.44 -0.77
N GLU A 62 -0.26 8.28 -1.43
CA GLU A 62 -0.69 8.98 -2.64
C GLU A 62 -1.08 8.01 -3.76
N TRP A 63 -0.29 6.96 -3.92
CA TRP A 63 -0.59 5.96 -4.93
C TRP A 63 -1.96 5.32 -4.69
N PHE A 64 -2.25 4.89 -3.47
CA PHE A 64 -3.55 4.29 -3.14
C PHE A 64 -4.70 5.28 -3.31
N LYS A 65 -4.49 6.54 -2.91
CA LYS A 65 -5.50 7.58 -3.09
C LYS A 65 -5.87 7.77 -4.56
N ASN A 66 -4.88 7.72 -5.44
CA ASN A 66 -5.05 7.99 -6.88
C ASN A 66 -5.33 6.73 -7.71
N SER A 67 -5.31 5.56 -7.09
CA SER A 67 -5.41 4.28 -7.81
C SER A 67 -6.81 3.97 -8.35
N GLY A 68 -7.84 4.56 -7.79
CA GLY A 68 -9.22 4.22 -8.07
C GLY A 68 -9.79 3.15 -7.15
N TYR A 69 -8.95 2.49 -6.35
CA TYR A 69 -9.43 1.56 -5.33
C TYR A 69 -9.96 2.29 -4.12
N VAL A 70 -10.85 1.64 -3.36
CA VAL A 70 -11.30 2.18 -2.07
C VAL A 70 -10.07 2.33 -1.16
N PHE A 71 -9.93 3.51 -0.54
CA PHE A 71 -8.82 3.79 0.39
C PHE A 71 -9.13 3.15 1.74
N LYS A 72 -8.65 1.91 1.92
CA LYS A 72 -8.95 1.10 3.11
C LYS A 72 -7.98 1.41 4.24
N TYR A 73 -8.48 2.05 5.29
CA TYR A 73 -7.68 2.40 6.46
C TYR A 73 -8.56 2.42 7.70
N GLU A 74 -7.92 2.31 8.86
CA GLU A 74 -8.58 2.51 10.14
C GLU A 74 -7.99 3.77 10.77
N LYS A 75 -8.83 4.78 10.97
CA LYS A 75 -8.43 6.10 11.43
C LYS A 75 -7.57 6.05 12.70
N GLN A 76 -8.05 5.35 13.73
CA GLN A 76 -7.34 5.29 15.03
C GLN A 76 -6.00 4.57 14.89
N ASN A 77 -5.95 3.52 14.08
CA ASN A 77 -4.72 2.79 13.86
C ASN A 77 -3.67 3.63 13.15
N VAL A 78 -4.06 4.39 12.14
CA VAL A 78 -3.16 5.29 11.41
C VAL A 78 -2.59 6.36 12.35
N ILE A 79 -3.45 6.98 13.16
CA ILE A 79 -3.03 8.01 14.12
C ILE A 79 -2.04 7.41 15.13
N LYS A 80 -2.35 6.23 15.66
CA LYS A 80 -1.49 5.53 16.61
C LYS A 80 -0.11 5.22 16.01
N LEU A 81 -0.08 4.65 14.81
CA LEU A 81 1.17 4.26 14.16
C LEU A 81 2.04 5.48 13.84
N ALA A 82 1.46 6.53 13.29
CA ALA A 82 2.19 7.75 12.98
C ALA A 82 2.72 8.44 14.25
N THR A 83 1.94 8.40 15.32
CA THR A 83 2.33 8.98 16.61
C THR A 83 3.49 8.20 17.24
N LEU A 84 3.44 6.85 17.19
CA LEU A 84 4.49 6.00 17.73
C LEU A 84 5.84 6.25 17.07
N VAL A 85 5.86 6.53 15.78
CA VAL A 85 7.10 6.79 15.03
C VAL A 85 7.38 8.30 14.89
N GLU A 86 6.59 9.13 15.55
CA GLU A 86 6.71 10.59 15.52
C GLU A 86 6.72 11.16 14.11
N ASN A 87 5.94 10.57 13.20
CA ASN A 87 5.88 11.00 11.82
C ASN A 87 4.75 12.00 11.59
N THR A 88 5.04 13.28 11.82
CA THR A 88 4.07 14.34 11.63
C THR A 88 3.68 14.54 10.16
N GLY A 89 4.58 14.20 9.23
CA GLY A 89 4.30 14.29 7.80
C GLY A 89 3.15 13.39 7.37
N VAL A 90 3.09 12.18 7.93
CA VAL A 90 1.99 11.25 7.68
C VAL A 90 0.68 11.82 8.22
N LEU A 91 0.68 12.30 9.46
CA LEU A 91 -0.52 12.89 10.06
C LEU A 91 -1.01 14.09 9.24
N ASP A 92 -0.10 14.96 8.81
CA ASP A 92 -0.43 16.10 7.97
C ASP A 92 -1.02 15.66 6.63
N TRP A 93 -0.46 14.61 6.03
CA TRP A 93 -1.00 14.08 4.78
C TRP A 93 -2.45 13.63 4.95
N PHE A 94 -2.75 12.87 6.01
CA PHE A 94 -4.12 12.41 6.28
C PHE A 94 -5.06 13.57 6.55
N LYS A 95 -4.63 14.58 7.30
CA LYS A 95 -5.43 15.78 7.58
C LYS A 95 -5.70 16.57 6.31
N ASN A 96 -4.67 16.79 5.50
CA ASN A 96 -4.78 17.59 4.28
C ASN A 96 -5.65 16.92 3.22
N ASN A 97 -5.78 15.60 3.26
CA ASN A 97 -6.64 14.83 2.37
C ASN A 97 -7.99 14.49 3.00
N GLU A 98 -8.29 15.06 4.17
CA GLU A 98 -9.56 14.94 4.86
C GLU A 98 -9.90 13.50 5.29
N TYR A 99 -8.89 12.67 5.53
CA TYR A 99 -9.10 11.31 6.05
C TYR A 99 -9.17 11.29 7.58
N ILE A 100 -8.63 12.30 8.23
CA ILE A 100 -8.73 12.42 9.69
C ILE A 100 -9.04 13.85 10.09
#